data_dd1f897755f9577c881ba7e35fc21856
#
_entry.id   dd1f897755f9577c881ba7e35fc21856
#
_cell.length_a   1.000
_cell.length_b   1.000
_cell.length_c   1.000
_cell.angle_alpha   90.00
_cell.angle_beta   90.00
_cell.angle_gamma   90.00
#
_symmetry.space_group_name_H-M   'P 1'
#
loop_
_entity.id
_entity.type
_entity.pdbx_description
1 polymer ?
#
loop_
_entity_poly.entity_id
_entity_poly.type
_entity_poly.pdbx_seq_one_letter_code
_entity_poly.pdbx_strand_id
1 'polypeptide(L)'
;AGRLPRTLENMNTTAMKILLALERHGELTLEEISKLIPKRHGDHRDFYVLASLIKRGLVDDPWMPDEKTNQSSGQSSKEQLLAWKLYAMSSAEGTASYKNHHYAIHGNGETLKGQIFSISGVGEIAISESRTKRFDRAFTIGSGILIGIAVALAAVLIERYAKGF
;
A
#
# COMPACT_ATOMS: atom_id res chain seq x y z
N ALA A 1 21.18 -11.78 -10.85
CA ALA A 1 20.62 -11.13 -9.68
C ALA A 1 19.79 -9.93 -10.16
N GLY A 2 18.47 -10.14 -10.34
CA GLY A 2 17.53 -9.10 -10.77
C GLY A 2 17.35 -8.08 -9.65
N ARG A 3 17.63 -6.82 -9.90
CA ARG A 3 17.24 -5.72 -9.02
C ARG A 3 15.71 -5.68 -8.97
N LEU A 4 15.14 -6.04 -7.81
CA LEU A 4 13.74 -5.75 -7.51
C LEU A 4 13.47 -4.24 -7.67
N PRO A 5 12.33 -3.85 -8.21
CA PRO A 5 12.03 -2.44 -8.47
C PRO A 5 12.07 -1.64 -7.17
N ARG A 6 12.69 -0.45 -7.19
CA ARG A 6 12.83 0.55 -6.11
C ARG A 6 11.51 1.05 -5.51
N THR A 7 10.42 0.34 -5.70
CA THR A 7 9.04 0.81 -5.52
C THR A 7 8.51 0.75 -4.09
N LEU A 8 9.22 0.13 -3.15
CA LEU A 8 8.72 -0.05 -1.78
C LEU A 8 9.19 1.03 -0.79
N GLU A 9 10.23 1.78 -1.12
CA GLU A 9 10.79 2.78 -0.20
C GLU A 9 9.85 3.97 0.10
N ASN A 10 8.89 4.24 -0.79
CA ASN A 10 7.93 5.33 -0.66
C ASN A 10 6.47 4.87 -0.74
N MET A 11 6.17 3.69 -0.18
CA MET A 11 4.79 3.23 -0.17
C MET A 11 3.94 4.17 0.70
N ASN A 12 2.88 4.73 0.11
CA ASN A 12 1.92 5.58 0.79
C ASN A 12 1.41 4.87 2.07
N THR A 13 1.28 5.62 3.16
CA THR A 13 0.76 5.10 4.45
C THR A 13 -0.57 4.39 4.30
N THR A 14 -1.44 4.85 3.39
CA THR A 14 -2.73 4.20 3.07
C THR A 14 -2.53 2.86 2.38
N ALA A 15 -1.59 2.76 1.43
CA ALA A 15 -1.27 1.49 0.77
C ALA A 15 -0.81 0.44 1.79
N MET A 16 0.08 0.83 2.71
CA MET A 16 0.54 -0.06 3.77
C MET A 16 -0.58 -0.48 4.71
N LYS A 17 -1.50 0.44 5.07
CA LYS A 17 -2.66 0.10 5.91
C LYS A 17 -3.56 -0.94 5.24
N ILE A 18 -3.83 -0.81 3.95
CA ILE A 18 -4.63 -1.76 3.18
C ILE A 18 -3.95 -3.13 3.17
N LEU A 19 -2.66 -3.20 2.83
CA LEU A 19 -1.92 -4.46 2.78
C LEU A 19 -1.85 -5.15 4.15
N LEU A 20 -1.59 -4.40 5.23
CA LEU A 20 -1.56 -4.96 6.58
C LEU A 20 -2.93 -5.44 7.06
N ALA A 21 -4.01 -4.77 6.64
CA ALA A 21 -5.36 -5.22 6.93
C ALA A 21 -5.69 -6.51 6.19
N LEU A 22 -5.34 -6.60 4.90
CA LEU A 22 -5.48 -7.83 4.11
C LEU A 22 -4.63 -8.97 4.67
N GLU A 23 -3.38 -8.72 5.06
CA GLU A 23 -2.54 -9.73 5.71
C GLU A 23 -3.16 -10.26 7.00
N ARG A 24 -3.78 -9.40 7.81
CA ARG A 24 -4.38 -9.77 9.10
C ARG A 24 -5.66 -10.58 8.94
N HIS A 25 -6.51 -10.21 7.98
CA HIS A 25 -7.86 -10.77 7.81
C HIS A 25 -7.93 -11.81 6.70
N GLY A 26 -6.89 -11.94 5.86
CA GLY A 26 -6.85 -12.77 4.67
C GLY A 26 -7.57 -12.13 3.50
N GLU A 27 -8.83 -11.77 3.70
CA GLU A 27 -9.71 -11.19 2.68
C GLU A 27 -10.47 -10.00 3.27
N LEU A 28 -10.73 -8.99 2.44
CA LEU A 28 -11.56 -7.83 2.78
C LEU A 28 -12.49 -7.49 1.62
N THR A 29 -13.68 -7.04 1.94
CA THR A 29 -14.62 -6.51 0.96
C THR A 29 -14.21 -5.10 0.50
N LEU A 30 -14.70 -4.69 -0.68
CA LEU A 30 -14.48 -3.31 -1.16
C LEU A 30 -15.00 -2.28 -0.15
N GLU A 31 -16.10 -2.56 0.52
CA GLU A 31 -16.66 -1.67 1.54
C GLU A 31 -15.69 -1.49 2.72
N GLU A 32 -15.09 -2.58 3.22
CA GLU A 32 -14.11 -2.53 4.31
C GLU A 32 -12.84 -1.80 3.89
N ILE A 33 -12.33 -2.08 2.70
CA ILE A 33 -11.16 -1.38 2.15
C ILE A 33 -11.46 0.11 1.97
N SER A 34 -12.67 0.48 1.50
CA SER A 34 -13.05 1.87 1.30
C SER A 34 -13.05 2.69 2.59
N LYS A 35 -13.29 2.04 3.76
CA LYS A 35 -13.20 2.67 5.09
C LYS A 35 -11.74 2.99 5.50
N LEU A 36 -10.77 2.26 4.92
CA LEU A 36 -9.33 2.51 5.15
C LEU A 36 -8.76 3.63 4.27
N ILE A 37 -9.46 3.98 3.21
CA ILE A 37 -9.06 5.01 2.25
C ILE A 37 -9.51 6.39 2.74
N PRO A 38 -8.58 7.36 2.93
CA PRO A 38 -8.95 8.72 3.27
C PRO A 38 -9.72 9.36 2.10
N LYS A 39 -10.93 9.80 2.35
CA LYS A 39 -11.78 10.49 1.36
C LYS A 39 -11.39 11.97 1.27
N ARG A 40 -10.30 12.27 0.57
CA ARG A 40 -9.77 13.64 0.42
C ARG A 40 -10.45 14.41 -0.70
N HIS A 41 -10.88 13.71 -1.75
CA HIS A 41 -11.45 14.30 -2.97
C HIS A 41 -12.93 14.00 -3.10
N GLY A 42 -13.42 12.92 -2.47
CA GLY A 42 -14.80 12.46 -2.59
C GLY A 42 -15.13 11.92 -3.98
N ASP A 43 -14.13 11.51 -4.75
CA ASP A 43 -14.28 10.96 -6.09
C ASP A 43 -13.29 9.81 -6.35
N HIS A 44 -13.23 9.34 -7.61
CA HIS A 44 -12.36 8.23 -8.04
C HIS A 44 -10.87 8.41 -7.68
N ARG A 45 -10.40 9.65 -7.48
CA ARG A 45 -9.00 9.93 -7.11
C ARG A 45 -8.62 9.33 -5.76
N ASP A 46 -9.57 9.17 -4.87
CA ASP A 46 -9.33 8.55 -3.56
C ASP A 46 -8.96 7.05 -3.71
N PHE A 47 -9.42 6.41 -4.79
CA PHE A 47 -9.16 4.99 -5.07
C PHE A 47 -7.89 4.70 -5.86
N TYR A 48 -7.11 5.71 -6.25
CA TYR A 48 -5.83 5.49 -6.95
C TYR A 48 -4.87 4.59 -6.19
N VAL A 49 -4.87 4.68 -4.87
CA VAL A 49 -3.99 3.83 -4.04
C VAL A 49 -4.35 2.36 -4.21
N LEU A 50 -5.62 2.00 -4.12
CA LEU A 50 -6.08 0.61 -4.30
C LEU A 50 -5.84 0.15 -5.75
N ALA A 51 -6.20 0.97 -6.73
CA ALA A 51 -5.96 0.68 -8.14
C ALA A 51 -4.46 0.42 -8.43
N SER A 52 -3.57 1.19 -7.80
CA SER A 52 -2.13 1.00 -7.92
C SER A 52 -1.64 -0.31 -7.29
N LEU A 53 -2.20 -0.70 -6.14
CA LEU A 53 -1.89 -1.98 -5.49
C LEU A 53 -2.30 -3.17 -6.36
N ILE A 54 -3.51 -3.15 -6.92
CA ILE A 54 -4.01 -4.19 -7.83
C ILE A 54 -3.13 -4.25 -9.08
N LYS A 55 -2.88 -3.12 -9.73
CA LYS A 55 -2.07 -3.05 -10.95
C LYS A 55 -0.64 -3.57 -10.76
N ARG A 56 -0.08 -3.41 -9.57
CA ARG A 56 1.25 -3.93 -9.23
C ARG A 56 1.22 -5.40 -8.82
N GLY A 57 0.05 -6.04 -8.81
CA GLY A 57 -0.12 -7.42 -8.38
C GLY A 57 0.15 -7.63 -6.89
N LEU A 58 0.01 -6.59 -6.05
CA LEU A 58 0.14 -6.70 -4.59
C LEU A 58 -1.17 -7.11 -3.92
N VAL A 59 -2.29 -6.83 -4.58
CA VAL A 59 -3.64 -7.20 -4.19
C VAL A 59 -4.29 -7.91 -5.36
N ASP A 60 -4.86 -9.08 -5.11
CA ASP A 60 -5.60 -9.85 -6.07
C ASP A 60 -7.06 -9.39 -6.13
N ASP A 61 -7.54 -9.15 -7.35
CA ASP A 61 -8.92 -8.86 -7.67
C ASP A 61 -9.44 -9.96 -8.60
N PRO A 62 -10.31 -10.87 -8.13
CA PRO A 62 -10.81 -11.97 -8.93
C PRO A 62 -11.64 -11.52 -10.16
N TRP A 63 -12.03 -10.25 -10.21
CA TRP A 63 -12.81 -9.66 -11.30
C TRP A 63 -11.98 -8.90 -12.33
N MET A 64 -10.68 -8.83 -12.18
CA MET A 64 -9.82 -8.27 -13.22
C MET A 64 -9.56 -9.33 -14.28
N PRO A 65 -10.09 -9.17 -15.50
CA PRO A 65 -9.72 -10.05 -16.59
C PRO A 65 -8.22 -9.91 -16.86
N ASP A 66 -7.58 -11.06 -17.13
CA ASP A 66 -6.18 -11.12 -17.53
C ASP A 66 -5.85 -10.06 -18.59
N GLU A 67 -4.70 -9.42 -18.48
CA GLU A 67 -4.22 -8.34 -19.36
C GLU A 67 -4.31 -8.64 -20.86
N LYS A 68 -4.38 -9.92 -21.21
CA LYS A 68 -4.44 -10.38 -22.61
C LYS A 68 -5.74 -10.04 -23.33
N THR A 69 -6.82 -9.78 -22.61
CA THR A 69 -8.16 -9.57 -23.21
C THR A 69 -8.46 -8.11 -23.57
N ASN A 70 -7.65 -7.13 -23.13
CA ASN A 70 -7.95 -5.70 -23.27
C ASN A 70 -6.94 -4.87 -24.08
N GLN A 71 -6.25 -5.48 -25.05
CA GLN A 71 -5.29 -4.76 -25.89
C GLN A 71 -5.91 -3.79 -26.91
N SER A 72 -7.23 -3.65 -26.99
CA SER A 72 -7.90 -2.88 -28.06
C SER A 72 -8.35 -1.48 -27.68
N SER A 73 -8.28 -1.05 -26.43
CA SER A 73 -8.66 0.32 -26.05
C SER A 73 -7.45 1.15 -25.66
N GLY A 74 -7.15 2.15 -26.48
CA GLY A 74 -6.02 3.06 -26.32
C GLY A 74 -5.90 3.64 -24.91
N GLN A 75 -4.81 3.42 -24.31
CA GLN A 75 -3.96 4.24 -23.43
C GLN A 75 -4.58 5.30 -22.47
N SER A 76 -5.83 5.22 -22.10
CA SER A 76 -6.21 5.82 -20.83
C SER A 76 -5.54 4.98 -19.76
N SER A 77 -4.78 5.57 -18.85
CA SER A 77 -3.99 4.79 -17.88
C SER A 77 -4.92 3.75 -17.24
N LYS A 78 -4.63 2.47 -17.43
CA LYS A 78 -5.41 1.35 -16.85
C LYS A 78 -5.72 1.57 -15.36
N GLU A 79 -4.85 2.29 -14.66
CA GLU A 79 -4.98 2.66 -13.26
C GLU A 79 -6.09 3.68 -13.00
N GLN A 80 -6.24 4.69 -13.87
CA GLN A 80 -7.32 5.66 -13.75
C GLN A 80 -8.69 5.00 -13.96
N LEU A 81 -8.82 4.18 -15.00
CA LEU A 81 -10.06 3.45 -15.29
C LEU A 81 -10.42 2.50 -14.15
N LEU A 82 -9.44 1.82 -13.57
CA LEU A 82 -9.64 0.97 -12.41
C LEU A 82 -10.09 1.77 -11.20
N ALA A 83 -9.50 2.93 -10.91
CA ALA A 83 -9.93 3.81 -9.83
C ALA A 83 -11.37 4.29 -10.02
N TRP A 84 -11.79 4.61 -11.25
CA TRP A 84 -13.16 4.94 -11.59
C TRP A 84 -14.10 3.77 -11.30
N LYS A 85 -13.73 2.56 -11.74
CA LYS A 85 -14.50 1.35 -11.49
C LYS A 85 -14.68 1.11 -10.00
N LEU A 86 -13.59 1.11 -9.22
CA LEU A 86 -13.62 0.88 -7.78
C LEU A 86 -14.47 1.93 -7.03
N TYR A 87 -14.34 3.20 -7.41
CA TYR A 87 -15.16 4.27 -6.84
C TYR A 87 -16.66 4.06 -7.15
N ALA A 88 -17.02 3.79 -8.41
CA ALA A 88 -18.40 3.52 -8.80
C ALA A 88 -18.96 2.30 -8.06
N MET A 89 -18.16 1.21 -7.92
CA MET A 89 -18.58 0.03 -7.17
C MET A 89 -18.78 0.30 -5.67
N SER A 90 -18.05 1.25 -5.11
CA SER A 90 -18.20 1.65 -3.70
C SER A 90 -19.37 2.62 -3.47
N SER A 91 -19.91 3.24 -4.52
CA SER A 91 -21.05 4.15 -4.44
C SER A 91 -22.37 3.38 -4.33
N ALA A 92 -23.39 4.02 -3.73
CA ALA A 92 -24.71 3.41 -3.61
C ALA A 92 -25.39 3.22 -4.96
N GLU A 93 -25.10 4.10 -5.92
CA GLU A 93 -25.73 4.14 -7.23
C GLU A 93 -24.99 3.35 -8.31
N GLY A 94 -23.79 2.81 -8.00
CA GLY A 94 -22.95 2.16 -8.98
C GLY A 94 -22.39 3.11 -10.05
N THR A 95 -22.34 4.41 -9.74
CA THR A 95 -21.96 5.46 -10.68
C THR A 95 -20.80 6.30 -10.14
N ALA A 96 -20.02 6.86 -11.07
CA ALA A 96 -18.99 7.82 -10.78
C ALA A 96 -19.03 8.95 -11.81
N SER A 97 -19.08 10.18 -11.35
CA SER A 97 -19.07 11.36 -12.21
C SER A 97 -17.94 12.30 -11.80
N TYR A 98 -17.19 12.79 -12.79
CA TYR A 98 -16.15 13.77 -12.57
C TYR A 98 -15.97 14.64 -13.82
N LYS A 99 -16.15 15.95 -13.69
CA LYS A 99 -16.19 16.89 -14.81
C LYS A 99 -17.27 16.44 -15.82
N ASN A 100 -16.87 16.26 -17.09
CA ASN A 100 -17.78 15.84 -18.18
C ASN A 100 -17.77 14.32 -18.42
N HIS A 101 -17.11 13.55 -17.54
CA HIS A 101 -17.03 12.10 -17.67
C HIS A 101 -17.98 11.43 -16.68
N HIS A 102 -18.73 10.45 -17.18
CA HIS A 102 -19.62 9.64 -16.38
C HIS A 102 -19.27 8.16 -16.59
N TYR A 103 -19.18 7.43 -15.49
CA TYR A 103 -18.92 6.00 -15.49
C TYR A 103 -20.04 5.31 -14.71
N ALA A 104 -20.71 4.36 -15.32
CA ALA A 104 -21.74 3.55 -14.69
C ALA A 104 -21.37 2.08 -14.77
N ILE A 105 -21.60 1.34 -13.69
CA ILE A 105 -21.48 -0.10 -13.66
C ILE A 105 -22.88 -0.69 -13.73
N HIS A 106 -23.08 -1.61 -14.66
CA HIS A 106 -24.32 -2.37 -14.71
C HIS A 106 -24.24 -3.49 -13.68
N GLY A 107 -25.05 -3.40 -12.63
CA GLY A 107 -25.11 -4.42 -11.57
C GLY A 107 -25.84 -3.92 -10.33
N ASN A 108 -26.17 -4.83 -9.42
CA ASN A 108 -26.78 -4.46 -8.13
C ASN A 108 -25.68 -3.90 -7.21
N GLY A 109 -25.80 -2.64 -6.79
CA GLY A 109 -24.80 -1.92 -6.00
C GLY A 109 -24.39 -2.63 -4.70
N GLU A 110 -25.28 -3.40 -4.08
CA GLU A 110 -24.95 -4.19 -2.88
C GLU A 110 -23.98 -5.33 -3.19
N THR A 111 -24.14 -6.00 -4.34
CA THR A 111 -23.24 -7.10 -4.75
C THR A 111 -21.83 -6.58 -5.05
N LEU A 112 -21.70 -5.37 -5.57
CA LEU A 112 -20.42 -4.79 -5.95
C LEU A 112 -19.59 -4.35 -4.73
N LYS A 113 -20.23 -3.87 -3.67
CA LYS A 113 -19.57 -3.52 -2.41
C LYS A 113 -19.01 -4.74 -1.68
N GLY A 114 -19.65 -5.89 -1.87
CA GLY A 114 -19.24 -7.17 -1.33
C GLY A 114 -18.09 -7.85 -2.10
N GLN A 115 -17.56 -7.23 -3.17
CA GLN A 115 -16.40 -7.79 -3.89
C GLN A 115 -15.23 -7.98 -2.94
N ILE A 116 -14.69 -9.20 -2.93
CA ILE A 116 -13.62 -9.61 -2.03
C ILE A 116 -12.27 -9.37 -2.70
N PHE A 117 -11.31 -8.88 -1.94
CA PHE A 117 -9.93 -8.70 -2.32
C PHE A 117 -9.06 -9.47 -1.36
N SER A 118 -7.98 -10.07 -1.86
CA SER A 118 -6.99 -10.77 -1.06
C SER A 118 -5.59 -10.20 -1.29
N ILE A 119 -4.69 -10.49 -0.35
CA ILE A 119 -3.29 -10.16 -0.57
C ILE A 119 -2.69 -11.20 -1.52
N SER A 120 -1.91 -10.75 -2.50
CA SER A 120 -1.15 -11.66 -3.37
C SER A 120 0.13 -12.13 -2.70
N GLY A 121 0.75 -13.22 -3.21
CA GLY A 121 2.06 -13.65 -2.74
C GLY A 121 3.14 -12.57 -2.90
N VAL A 122 3.05 -11.73 -3.95
CA VAL A 122 3.94 -10.56 -4.13
C VAL A 122 3.69 -9.51 -3.06
N GLY A 123 2.43 -9.32 -2.66
CA GLY A 123 2.04 -8.43 -1.57
C GLY A 123 2.59 -8.86 -0.22
N GLU A 124 2.55 -10.16 0.10
CA GLU A 124 3.12 -10.71 1.32
C GLU A 124 4.64 -10.52 1.40
N ILE A 125 5.35 -10.81 0.30
CA ILE A 125 6.79 -10.57 0.21
C ILE A 125 7.10 -9.09 0.43
N ALA A 126 6.33 -8.18 -0.17
CA ALA A 126 6.49 -6.75 -0.02
C ALA A 126 6.34 -6.28 1.44
N ILE A 127 5.38 -6.83 2.18
CA ILE A 127 5.22 -6.53 3.62
C ILE A 127 6.42 -7.04 4.42
N SER A 128 6.84 -8.28 4.18
CA SER A 128 7.96 -8.89 4.91
C SER A 128 9.24 -8.09 4.70
N GLU A 129 9.56 -7.69 3.47
CA GLU A 129 10.70 -6.83 3.16
C GLU A 129 10.61 -5.46 3.85
N SER A 130 9.41 -4.86 3.88
CA SER A 130 9.20 -3.59 4.57
C SER A 130 9.45 -3.70 6.08
N ARG A 131 9.05 -4.81 6.70
CA ARG A 131 9.31 -5.10 8.13
C ARG A 131 10.80 -5.27 8.39
N THR A 132 11.49 -6.07 7.58
CA THR A 132 12.94 -6.30 7.70
C THR A 132 13.71 -4.99 7.59
N LYS A 133 13.42 -4.16 6.58
CA LYS A 133 14.07 -2.85 6.41
C LYS A 133 13.84 -1.90 7.60
N ARG A 134 12.65 -1.92 8.19
CA ARG A 134 12.36 -1.11 9.40
C ARG A 134 13.14 -1.61 10.59
N PHE A 135 13.25 -2.92 10.76
CA PHE A 135 14.03 -3.54 11.83
C PHE A 135 15.52 -3.22 11.68
N ASP A 136 16.08 -3.37 10.47
CA ASP A 136 17.48 -3.05 10.18
C ASP A 136 17.81 -1.59 10.47
N ARG A 137 16.93 -0.65 10.07
CA ARG A 137 17.10 0.78 10.39
C ARG A 137 17.07 1.04 11.90
N ALA A 138 16.10 0.46 12.61
CA ALA A 138 15.99 0.60 14.05
C ALA A 138 17.21 0.01 14.77
N PHE A 139 17.69 -1.14 14.32
CA PHE A 139 18.89 -1.79 14.84
C PHE A 139 20.14 -0.96 14.60
N THR A 140 20.31 -0.41 13.39
CA THR A 140 21.46 0.44 13.04
C THR A 140 21.50 1.70 13.90
N ILE A 141 20.36 2.36 14.10
CA ILE A 141 20.28 3.56 14.94
C ILE A 141 20.53 3.18 16.42
N GLY A 142 19.90 2.12 16.91
CA GLY A 142 20.05 1.66 18.28
C GLY A 142 21.51 1.25 18.61
N SER A 143 22.15 0.50 17.73
CA SER A 143 23.56 0.10 17.90
C SER A 143 24.50 1.30 17.87
N GLY A 144 24.28 2.28 17.00
CA GLY A 144 25.06 3.52 16.96
C GLY A 144 24.99 4.31 18.26
N ILE A 145 23.78 4.44 18.87
CA ILE A 145 23.60 5.11 20.14
C ILE A 145 24.33 4.35 21.27
N LEU A 146 24.20 3.02 21.32
CA LEU A 146 24.89 2.21 22.36
C LEU A 146 26.41 2.33 22.27
N ILE A 147 26.97 2.27 21.06
CA ILE A 147 28.41 2.46 20.84
C ILE A 147 28.82 3.88 21.29
N GLY A 148 28.06 4.91 20.93
CA GLY A 148 28.34 6.28 21.35
C GLY A 148 28.37 6.45 22.87
N ILE A 149 27.42 5.86 23.59
CA ILE A 149 27.37 5.86 25.06
C ILE A 149 28.58 5.12 25.64
N ALA A 150 28.92 3.94 25.09
CA ALA A 150 30.07 3.16 25.57
C ALA A 150 31.39 3.92 25.41
N VAL A 151 31.58 4.59 24.27
CA VAL A 151 32.78 5.43 24.01
C VAL A 151 32.83 6.62 24.96
N ALA A 152 31.71 7.30 25.20
CA ALA A 152 31.64 8.43 26.10
C ALA A 152 31.97 8.02 27.55
N LEU A 153 31.44 6.88 28.01
CA LEU A 153 31.75 6.34 29.34
C LEU A 153 33.22 5.97 29.47
N ALA A 154 33.79 5.32 28.45
CA ALA A 154 35.21 4.97 28.43
C ALA A 154 36.08 6.23 28.51
N ALA A 155 35.74 7.28 27.77
CA ALA A 155 36.49 8.56 27.79
C ALA A 155 36.48 9.19 29.18
N VAL A 156 35.31 9.23 29.85
CA VAL A 156 35.17 9.76 31.21
C VAL A 156 35.96 8.95 32.23
N LEU A 157 35.97 7.64 32.09
CA LEU A 157 36.75 6.77 32.98
C LEU A 157 38.27 6.98 32.81
N ILE A 158 38.74 7.09 31.57
CA ILE A 158 40.15 7.37 31.26
C ILE A 158 40.56 8.74 31.83
N GLU A 159 39.76 9.78 31.63
CA GLU A 159 40.03 11.12 32.16
C GLU A 159 40.10 11.13 33.70
N ARG A 160 39.23 10.38 34.34
CA ARG A 160 39.19 10.28 35.81
C ARG A 160 40.42 9.53 36.36
N TYR A 161 40.86 8.49 35.65
CA TYR A 161 42.07 7.75 36.02
C TYR A 161 43.33 8.60 35.80
N ALA A 162 43.42 9.37 34.72
CA ALA A 162 44.55 10.22 34.41
C ALA A 162 44.73 11.41 35.37
N LYS A 163 43.65 11.89 36.00
CA LYS A 163 43.66 12.99 36.98
C LYS A 163 43.81 12.53 38.43
N GLY A 164 43.74 11.21 38.68
CA GLY A 164 43.86 10.62 40.02
C GLY A 164 45.29 10.17 40.40
N PHE A 165 46.24 10.40 39.50
CA PHE A 165 47.68 10.31 39.71
C PHE A 165 48.29 11.69 39.52
#